data_f33ead538a0feb8783c4f2079595f6f8
#
_entry.id   f33ead538a0feb8783c4f2079595f6f8
#
_cell.length_a   1.000
_cell.length_b   1.000
_cell.length_c   1.000
_cell.angle_alpha   90.00
_cell.angle_beta   90.00
_cell.angle_gamma   90.00
#
_symmetry.space_group_name_H-M   'P 1'
#
loop_
_entity.id
_entity.type
_entity.pdbx_description
1 polymer ?
#
loop_
_entity_poly.entity_id
_entity_poly.type
_entity_poly.pdbx_seq_one_letter_code
_entity_poly.pdbx_strand_id
1 'polypeptide(L)'
;MQIITQKIAPCLWFDSEAEEAAKFYVSVFKNSKINTVGRYPDEGQEIHGKPAGSVMVVDFEIAGQKFVALNGGPQFTFDEAVSFQVYCESQDEVDYFWRRLTEGGKEGPCGWLKDRYGLSWQVVPVALLEMMLDRDASKSARVMAAFMQMKKFDIEALKRAYEGETV
;
A
#
# COMPACT_ATOMS: atom_id res chain seq x y z
N MET A 1 -28.19 -9.01 4.12
CA MET A 1 -27.57 -7.95 4.95
C MET A 1 -26.17 -8.43 5.31
N GLN A 2 -25.12 -7.78 4.77
CA GLN A 2 -23.75 -8.22 5.04
C GLN A 2 -23.36 -7.73 6.44
N ILE A 3 -23.00 -8.66 7.32
CA ILE A 3 -22.56 -8.31 8.68
C ILE A 3 -21.17 -7.64 8.54
N ILE A 4 -21.06 -6.37 8.93
CA ILE A 4 -19.78 -5.68 8.99
C ILE A 4 -18.99 -6.30 10.16
N THR A 5 -18.04 -7.16 9.84
CA THR A 5 -17.16 -7.80 10.84
C THR A 5 -15.98 -6.92 11.24
N GLN A 6 -15.58 -5.98 10.40
CA GLN A 6 -14.48 -5.05 10.64
C GLN A 6 -15.03 -3.67 10.98
N LYS A 7 -14.78 -3.20 12.22
CA LYS A 7 -15.28 -1.89 12.70
C LYS A 7 -14.56 -0.69 12.12
N ILE A 8 -13.31 -0.84 11.71
CA ILE A 8 -12.47 0.24 11.18
C ILE A 8 -11.99 -0.19 9.81
N ALA A 9 -12.21 0.66 8.80
CA ALA A 9 -11.70 0.46 7.45
C ALA A 9 -11.02 1.75 6.97
N PRO A 10 -9.87 1.68 6.32
CA PRO A 10 -9.27 2.82 5.64
C PRO A 10 -10.22 3.35 4.57
N CYS A 11 -10.38 4.67 4.51
CA CYS A 11 -11.07 5.35 3.42
C CYS A 11 -10.06 6.18 2.64
N LEU A 12 -9.87 5.83 1.38
CA LEU A 12 -8.93 6.47 0.46
C LEU A 12 -9.67 7.52 -0.36
N TRP A 13 -9.22 8.76 -0.29
CA TRP A 13 -9.81 9.87 -1.02
C TRP A 13 -9.14 10.05 -2.38
N PHE A 14 -9.91 10.02 -3.45
CA PHE A 14 -9.49 10.28 -4.81
C PHE A 14 -10.24 11.49 -5.40
N ASP A 15 -9.66 12.11 -6.41
CA ASP A 15 -10.42 13.10 -7.18
C ASP A 15 -11.55 12.42 -7.97
N SER A 16 -11.21 11.44 -8.81
CA SER A 16 -12.17 10.74 -9.68
C SER A 16 -11.79 9.28 -9.99
N GLU A 17 -10.67 8.77 -9.48
CA GLU A 17 -10.06 7.50 -9.88
C GLU A 17 -10.38 6.32 -8.94
N ALA A 18 -11.35 6.47 -8.01
CA ALA A 18 -11.62 5.46 -6.97
C ALA A 18 -11.88 4.05 -7.51
N GLU A 19 -12.66 3.91 -8.60
CA GLU A 19 -12.95 2.60 -9.20
C GLU A 19 -11.73 2.00 -9.91
N GLU A 20 -10.96 2.83 -10.62
CA GLU A 20 -9.73 2.40 -11.29
C GLU A 20 -8.68 1.96 -10.26
N ALA A 21 -8.49 2.75 -9.21
CA ALA A 21 -7.58 2.43 -8.12
C ALA A 21 -7.97 1.13 -7.39
N ALA A 22 -9.25 0.94 -7.06
CA ALA A 22 -9.73 -0.29 -6.45
C ALA A 22 -9.48 -1.51 -7.35
N LYS A 23 -9.75 -1.42 -8.66
CA LYS A 23 -9.45 -2.48 -9.64
C LYS A 23 -7.95 -2.78 -9.70
N PHE A 24 -7.12 -1.75 -9.68
CA PHE A 24 -5.66 -1.91 -9.66
C PHE A 24 -5.22 -2.68 -8.41
N TYR A 25 -5.61 -2.24 -7.20
CA TYR A 25 -5.22 -2.92 -5.96
C TYR A 25 -5.70 -4.37 -5.89
N VAL A 26 -6.94 -4.63 -6.29
CA VAL A 26 -7.47 -6.00 -6.36
C VAL A 26 -6.67 -6.87 -7.34
N SER A 27 -6.11 -6.29 -8.40
CA SER A 27 -5.26 -7.02 -9.34
C SER A 27 -3.85 -7.32 -8.82
N VAL A 28 -3.38 -6.55 -7.84
CA VAL A 28 -2.04 -6.69 -7.25
C VAL A 28 -2.02 -7.74 -6.15
N PHE A 29 -3.04 -7.74 -5.29
CA PHE A 29 -3.08 -8.57 -4.09
C PHE A 29 -3.99 -9.80 -4.27
N LYS A 30 -3.52 -10.97 -3.86
CA LYS A 30 -4.35 -12.18 -3.76
C LYS A 30 -5.43 -12.00 -2.69
N ASN A 31 -6.47 -12.83 -2.74
CA ASN A 31 -7.60 -12.77 -1.80
C ASN A 31 -8.20 -11.36 -1.68
N SER A 32 -8.44 -10.74 -2.84
CA SER A 32 -8.93 -9.37 -2.98
C SER A 32 -10.11 -9.32 -3.93
N LYS A 33 -11.05 -8.41 -3.69
CA LYS A 33 -12.27 -8.27 -4.51
C LYS A 33 -12.91 -6.89 -4.33
N ILE A 34 -13.67 -6.47 -5.34
CA ILE A 34 -14.60 -5.36 -5.22
C ILE A 34 -15.94 -5.92 -4.73
N ASN A 35 -16.49 -5.35 -3.67
CA ASN A 35 -17.76 -5.75 -3.08
C ASN A 35 -18.92 -4.96 -3.71
N THR A 36 -18.87 -3.63 -3.63
CA THR A 36 -19.93 -2.74 -4.17
C THR A 36 -19.35 -1.47 -4.77
N VAL A 37 -20.09 -0.91 -5.74
CA VAL A 37 -19.83 0.40 -6.32
C VAL A 37 -21.08 1.25 -6.15
N GLY A 38 -20.99 2.29 -5.31
CA GLY A 38 -22.03 3.30 -5.13
C GLY A 38 -21.81 4.45 -6.11
N ARG A 39 -22.91 5.06 -6.58
CA ARG A 39 -22.88 6.15 -7.53
C ARG A 39 -23.59 7.38 -6.99
N TYR A 40 -23.19 8.55 -7.47
CA TYR A 40 -23.85 9.80 -7.13
C TYR A 40 -25.30 9.80 -7.67
N PRO A 41 -26.29 10.13 -6.83
CA PRO A 41 -27.66 10.32 -7.27
C PRO A 41 -27.82 11.65 -8.01
N ASP A 42 -29.01 11.88 -8.57
CA ASP A 42 -29.38 13.18 -9.14
C ASP A 42 -29.55 14.26 -8.04
N GLU A 43 -30.05 13.83 -6.88
CA GLU A 43 -30.29 14.72 -5.75
C GLU A 43 -28.98 15.20 -5.12
N GLY A 44 -28.93 16.48 -4.80
CA GLY A 44 -27.78 17.10 -4.15
C GLY A 44 -26.63 17.48 -5.09
N GLN A 45 -26.84 17.42 -6.40
CA GLN A 45 -25.81 17.78 -7.39
C GLN A 45 -25.31 19.22 -7.19
N GLU A 46 -26.18 20.13 -6.76
CA GLU A 46 -25.84 21.51 -6.42
C GLU A 46 -24.88 21.65 -5.24
N ILE A 47 -24.76 20.60 -4.40
CA ILE A 47 -23.89 20.56 -3.22
C ILE A 47 -22.57 19.86 -3.57
N HIS A 48 -22.63 18.63 -4.10
CA HIS A 48 -21.43 17.83 -4.36
C HIS A 48 -20.78 18.10 -5.73
N GLY A 49 -21.50 18.71 -6.67
CA GLY A 49 -20.98 19.10 -7.98
C GLY A 49 -20.59 17.94 -8.91
N LYS A 50 -20.99 16.72 -8.58
CA LYS A 50 -20.63 15.52 -9.36
C LYS A 50 -21.78 15.10 -10.28
N PRO A 51 -21.48 14.64 -11.51
CA PRO A 51 -22.52 14.15 -12.42
C PRO A 51 -23.26 12.94 -11.83
N ALA A 52 -24.58 12.94 -11.97
CA ALA A 52 -25.41 11.78 -11.62
C ALA A 52 -24.94 10.51 -12.33
N GLY A 53 -24.95 9.39 -11.62
CA GLY A 53 -24.48 8.10 -12.12
C GLY A 53 -22.96 7.93 -12.13
N SER A 54 -22.16 8.99 -11.88
CA SER A 54 -20.70 8.85 -11.69
C SER A 54 -20.39 8.09 -10.41
N VAL A 55 -19.22 7.41 -10.37
CA VAL A 55 -18.82 6.64 -9.19
C VAL A 55 -18.59 7.57 -8.00
N MET A 56 -19.24 7.30 -6.89
CA MET A 56 -19.07 8.00 -5.61
C MET A 56 -18.14 7.23 -4.69
N VAL A 57 -18.39 5.96 -4.48
CA VAL A 57 -17.68 5.15 -3.50
C VAL A 57 -17.53 3.71 -4.00
N VAL A 58 -16.40 3.10 -3.69
CA VAL A 58 -16.11 1.68 -3.95
C VAL A 58 -15.75 1.01 -2.64
N ASP A 59 -16.51 -0.02 -2.26
CA ASP A 59 -16.20 -0.92 -1.15
C ASP A 59 -15.45 -2.12 -1.71
N PHE A 60 -14.25 -2.38 -1.22
CA PHE A 60 -13.38 -3.45 -1.71
C PHE A 60 -12.52 -4.05 -0.59
N GLU A 61 -11.92 -5.18 -0.88
CA GLU A 61 -11.01 -5.87 0.02
C GLU A 61 -9.64 -6.07 -0.64
N ILE A 62 -8.58 -5.85 0.12
CA ILE A 62 -7.19 -6.17 -0.25
C ILE A 62 -6.67 -7.19 0.77
N ALA A 63 -6.25 -8.37 0.30
CA ALA A 63 -5.74 -9.45 1.14
C ALA A 63 -6.69 -9.77 2.33
N GLY A 64 -7.99 -9.69 2.10
CA GLY A 64 -9.02 -9.91 3.11
C GLY A 64 -9.31 -8.71 4.03
N GLN A 65 -8.57 -7.62 3.93
CA GLN A 65 -8.82 -6.39 4.67
C GLN A 65 -9.73 -5.45 3.90
N LYS A 66 -10.73 -4.90 4.59
CA LYS A 66 -11.71 -3.98 4.00
C LYS A 66 -11.11 -2.59 3.80
N PHE A 67 -11.42 -2.00 2.63
CA PHE A 67 -11.11 -0.63 2.23
C PHE A 67 -12.33 0.04 1.62
N VAL A 68 -12.32 1.35 1.64
CA VAL A 68 -13.27 2.20 0.91
C VAL A 68 -12.47 3.16 0.04
N ALA A 69 -12.85 3.31 -1.22
CA ALA A 69 -12.32 4.37 -2.10
C ALA A 69 -13.45 5.37 -2.40
N LEU A 70 -13.21 6.64 -2.18
CA LEU A 70 -14.18 7.73 -2.35
C LEU A 70 -13.69 8.72 -3.42
N ASN A 71 -14.54 9.04 -4.38
CA ASN A 71 -14.33 10.16 -5.31
C ASN A 71 -14.90 11.45 -4.73
N GLY A 72 -14.10 12.15 -3.93
CA GLY A 72 -14.53 13.38 -3.27
C GLY A 72 -14.14 14.67 -4.00
N GLY A 73 -13.26 14.60 -4.99
CA GLY A 73 -12.75 15.77 -5.72
C GLY A 73 -11.28 16.09 -5.39
N PRO A 74 -10.72 17.16 -5.96
CA PRO A 74 -9.29 17.44 -5.94
C PRO A 74 -8.78 18.09 -4.64
N GLN A 75 -9.60 18.19 -3.58
CA GLN A 75 -9.28 18.95 -2.38
C GLN A 75 -8.14 18.33 -1.56
N PHE A 76 -8.01 17.00 -1.59
CA PHE A 76 -7.00 16.27 -0.82
C PHE A 76 -6.16 15.39 -1.73
N THR A 77 -4.89 15.24 -1.38
CA THR A 77 -3.94 14.34 -2.04
C THR A 77 -3.26 13.49 -0.99
N PHE A 78 -2.81 12.30 -1.37
CA PHE A 78 -2.05 11.43 -0.49
C PHE A 78 -0.66 12.00 -0.18
N ASP A 79 -0.19 11.77 1.04
CA ASP A 79 1.16 12.07 1.49
C ASP A 79 1.74 10.87 2.26
N GLU A 80 2.95 11.02 2.79
CA GLU A 80 3.67 9.97 3.49
C GLU A 80 3.27 9.79 4.96
N ALA A 81 2.39 10.65 5.50
CA ALA A 81 1.96 10.56 6.90
C ALA A 81 1.16 9.27 7.16
N VAL A 82 0.52 8.71 6.13
CA VAL A 82 -0.10 7.39 6.17
C VAL A 82 0.49 6.53 5.06
N SER A 83 0.88 5.31 5.40
CA SER A 83 1.37 4.31 4.45
C SER A 83 0.87 2.93 4.83
N PHE A 84 0.79 2.03 3.85
CA PHE A 84 0.46 0.63 4.08
C PHE A 84 1.71 -0.23 3.92
N GLN A 85 1.95 -1.10 4.91
CA GLN A 85 3.07 -2.04 4.86
C GLN A 85 2.62 -3.36 4.23
N VAL A 86 3.39 -3.82 3.25
CA VAL A 86 3.23 -5.13 2.61
C VAL A 86 4.34 -6.03 3.12
N TYR A 87 3.99 -7.01 3.94
CA TYR A 87 4.95 -7.97 4.48
C TYR A 87 5.21 -9.08 3.48
N CYS A 88 6.49 -9.32 3.17
CA CYS A 88 6.96 -10.28 2.17
C CYS A 88 7.77 -11.37 2.83
N GLU A 89 7.43 -12.64 2.56
CA GLU A 89 8.13 -13.79 3.10
C GLU A 89 9.36 -14.22 2.27
N SER A 90 9.45 -13.75 1.02
CA SER A 90 10.53 -14.09 0.09
C SER A 90 10.97 -12.89 -0.76
N GLN A 91 12.14 -13.03 -1.40
CA GLN A 91 12.65 -12.06 -2.37
C GLN A 91 11.71 -11.94 -3.57
N ASP A 92 11.12 -13.05 -4.03
CA ASP A 92 10.18 -13.05 -5.15
C ASP A 92 8.94 -12.21 -4.84
N GLU A 93 8.44 -12.25 -3.60
CA GLU A 93 7.33 -11.38 -3.16
C GLU A 93 7.75 -9.91 -3.10
N VAL A 94 8.93 -9.61 -2.55
CA VAL A 94 9.48 -8.24 -2.55
C VAL A 94 9.55 -7.70 -3.97
N ASP A 95 10.11 -8.47 -4.89
CA ASP A 95 10.28 -8.08 -6.29
C ASP A 95 8.93 -7.90 -7.00
N TYR A 96 7.96 -8.79 -6.72
CA TYR A 96 6.62 -8.72 -7.28
C TYR A 96 5.89 -7.44 -6.83
N PHE A 97 5.77 -7.23 -5.52
CA PHE A 97 5.04 -6.07 -4.99
C PHE A 97 5.74 -4.75 -5.33
N TRP A 98 7.06 -4.71 -5.25
CA TRP A 98 7.83 -3.54 -5.67
C TRP A 98 7.52 -3.15 -7.11
N ARG A 99 7.67 -4.08 -8.05
CA ARG A 99 7.40 -3.85 -9.46
C ARG A 99 5.96 -3.43 -9.72
N ARG A 100 4.99 -4.13 -9.12
CA ARG A 100 3.57 -3.86 -9.38
C ARG A 100 3.12 -2.52 -8.80
N LEU A 101 3.57 -2.17 -7.61
CA LEU A 101 3.15 -0.94 -6.92
C LEU A 101 3.91 0.30 -7.43
N THR A 102 5.14 0.17 -7.93
CA THR A 102 5.89 1.29 -8.52
C THR A 102 5.50 1.58 -9.97
N GLU A 103 4.73 0.70 -10.62
CA GLU A 103 4.31 0.91 -12.00
C GLU A 103 3.47 2.19 -12.17
N GLY A 104 4.03 3.19 -12.87
CA GLY A 104 3.42 4.51 -13.01
C GLY A 104 3.53 5.41 -11.77
N GLY A 105 4.22 4.94 -10.74
CA GLY A 105 4.46 5.63 -9.49
C GLY A 105 5.93 6.04 -9.30
N LYS A 106 6.40 6.01 -8.06
CA LYS A 106 7.75 6.49 -7.71
C LYS A 106 8.39 5.62 -6.63
N GLU A 107 9.62 5.17 -6.88
CA GLU A 107 10.45 4.51 -5.86
C GLU A 107 10.95 5.50 -4.81
N GLY A 108 10.97 5.06 -3.56
CA GLY A 108 11.57 5.76 -2.42
C GLY A 108 12.70 4.96 -1.78
N PRO A 109 13.31 5.48 -0.71
CA PRO A 109 14.32 4.77 0.07
C PRO A 109 13.68 3.78 1.05
N CYS A 110 14.48 2.81 1.52
CA CYS A 110 14.14 1.92 2.64
C CYS A 110 12.79 1.20 2.48
N GLY A 111 12.54 0.65 1.31
CA GLY A 111 11.30 -0.08 1.01
C GLY A 111 10.07 0.78 0.74
N TRP A 112 10.19 2.10 0.85
CA TRP A 112 9.10 3.02 0.56
C TRP A 112 8.90 3.23 -0.93
N LEU A 113 7.64 3.43 -1.32
CA LEU A 113 7.26 3.83 -2.68
C LEU A 113 5.95 4.61 -2.65
N LYS A 114 5.67 5.35 -3.71
CA LYS A 114 4.33 5.86 -4.04
C LYS A 114 3.82 5.13 -5.27
N ASP A 115 2.57 4.71 -5.24
CA ASP A 115 1.94 4.16 -6.42
C ASP A 115 1.51 5.26 -7.41
N ARG A 116 0.91 4.86 -8.53
CA ARG A 116 0.46 5.79 -9.58
C ARG A 116 -0.59 6.80 -9.13
N TYR A 117 -1.26 6.54 -8.01
CA TYR A 117 -2.24 7.45 -7.40
C TYR A 117 -1.64 8.31 -6.30
N GLY A 118 -0.34 8.14 -6.00
CA GLY A 118 0.36 8.88 -4.95
C GLY A 118 0.23 8.26 -3.56
N LEU A 119 -0.48 7.14 -3.40
CA LEU A 119 -0.60 6.43 -2.12
C LEU A 119 0.75 5.81 -1.74
N SER A 120 1.13 6.00 -0.49
CA SER A 120 2.41 5.51 0.05
C SER A 120 2.32 4.07 0.52
N TRP A 121 3.31 3.27 0.13
CA TRP A 121 3.47 1.88 0.52
C TRP A 121 4.88 1.63 1.03
N GLN A 122 5.01 0.61 1.87
CA GLN A 122 6.30 0.05 2.31
C GLN A 122 6.31 -1.44 1.99
N VAL A 123 7.25 -1.89 1.18
CA VAL A 123 7.44 -3.32 0.88
C VAL A 123 8.51 -3.85 1.80
N VAL A 124 8.12 -4.64 2.81
CA VAL A 124 8.94 -5.00 3.96
C VAL A 124 9.14 -6.51 4.04
N PRO A 125 10.37 -7.02 3.91
CA PRO A 125 10.64 -8.44 4.18
C PRO A 125 10.41 -8.78 5.65
N VAL A 126 9.72 -9.87 5.94
CA VAL A 126 9.57 -10.40 7.31
C VAL A 126 10.94 -10.66 7.95
N ALA A 127 11.88 -11.18 7.17
CA ALA A 127 13.26 -11.40 7.62
C ALA A 127 13.95 -10.12 8.15
N LEU A 128 13.66 -8.94 7.57
CA LEU A 128 14.20 -7.69 8.09
C LEU A 128 13.67 -7.40 9.51
N LEU A 129 12.37 -7.61 9.74
CA LEU A 129 11.78 -7.39 11.07
C LEU A 129 12.41 -8.32 12.11
N GLU A 130 12.60 -9.60 11.77
CA GLU A 130 13.25 -10.58 12.64
C GLU A 130 14.69 -10.17 12.99
N MET A 131 15.49 -9.75 12.00
CA MET A 131 16.86 -9.30 12.19
C MET A 131 16.94 -8.03 13.07
N MET A 132 15.98 -7.11 12.91
CA MET A 132 15.92 -5.88 13.70
C MET A 132 15.49 -6.09 15.16
N LEU A 133 14.81 -7.20 15.45
CA LEU A 133 14.39 -7.59 16.79
C LEU A 133 15.44 -8.43 17.55
N ASP A 134 16.60 -8.71 16.94
CA ASP A 134 17.66 -9.46 17.60
C ASP A 134 18.17 -8.71 18.83
N ARG A 135 18.45 -9.47 19.91
CA ARG A 135 18.97 -8.92 21.19
C ARG A 135 20.40 -8.41 21.05
N ASP A 136 21.15 -8.90 20.08
CA ASP A 136 22.50 -8.40 19.75
C ASP A 136 22.39 -7.08 18.96
N ALA A 137 22.54 -5.97 19.67
CA ALA A 137 22.47 -4.65 19.08
C ALA A 137 23.52 -4.41 17.96
N SER A 138 24.62 -5.17 17.96
CA SER A 138 25.63 -5.04 16.89
C SER A 138 25.13 -5.62 15.57
N LYS A 139 24.35 -6.70 15.60
CA LYS A 139 23.72 -7.30 14.42
C LYS A 139 22.65 -6.38 13.84
N SER A 140 21.71 -5.91 14.66
CA SER A 140 20.67 -4.99 14.21
C SER A 140 21.24 -3.68 13.67
N ALA A 141 22.33 -3.15 14.26
CA ALA A 141 23.01 -1.96 13.75
C ALA A 141 23.62 -2.17 12.36
N ARG A 142 24.23 -3.33 12.08
CA ARG A 142 24.75 -3.63 10.74
C ARG A 142 23.63 -3.75 9.71
N VAL A 143 22.54 -4.42 10.06
CA VAL A 143 21.35 -4.51 9.20
C VAL A 143 20.79 -3.13 8.91
N MET A 144 20.65 -2.28 9.93
CA MET A 144 20.19 -0.90 9.76
C MET A 144 21.09 -0.11 8.80
N ALA A 145 22.40 -0.19 8.96
CA ALA A 145 23.34 0.48 8.06
C ALA A 145 23.19 0.01 6.61
N ALA A 146 22.94 -1.29 6.40
CA ALA A 146 22.74 -1.86 5.07
C ALA A 146 21.40 -1.39 4.46
N PHE A 147 20.28 -1.53 5.18
CA PHE A 147 18.98 -1.21 4.60
C PHE A 147 18.80 0.29 4.30
N MET A 148 19.45 1.18 5.07
CA MET A 148 19.39 2.62 4.83
C MET A 148 20.00 3.03 3.47
N GLN A 149 20.81 2.18 2.85
CA GLN A 149 21.36 2.40 1.51
C GLN A 149 20.48 1.81 0.40
N MET A 150 19.42 1.08 0.74
CA MET A 150 18.55 0.40 -0.22
C MET A 150 17.33 1.23 -0.58
N LYS A 151 16.84 1.08 -1.80
CA LYS A 151 15.46 1.40 -2.18
C LYS A 151 14.59 0.17 -1.99
N LYS A 152 14.59 -0.74 -2.96
CA LYS A 152 14.03 -2.08 -2.82
C LYS A 152 14.95 -2.92 -1.93
N PHE A 153 14.38 -3.67 -1.01
CA PHE A 153 15.16 -4.54 -0.15
C PHE A 153 15.69 -5.77 -0.87
N ASP A 154 16.95 -6.10 -0.57
CA ASP A 154 17.64 -7.34 -0.96
C ASP A 154 17.85 -8.17 0.30
N ILE A 155 17.11 -9.28 0.43
CA ILE A 155 17.13 -10.13 1.63
C ILE A 155 18.50 -10.77 1.84
N GLU A 156 19.18 -11.19 0.77
CA GLU A 156 20.49 -11.80 0.89
C GLU A 156 21.57 -10.79 1.32
N ALA A 157 21.48 -9.54 0.83
CA ALA A 157 22.36 -8.47 1.29
C ALA A 157 22.11 -8.14 2.77
N LEU A 158 20.84 -8.13 3.21
CA LEU A 158 20.49 -7.96 4.63
C LEU A 158 21.03 -9.07 5.51
N LYS A 159 20.96 -10.34 5.06
CA LYS A 159 21.51 -11.49 5.79
C LYS A 159 23.03 -11.42 5.91
N ARG A 160 23.75 -11.08 4.82
CA ARG A 160 25.21 -10.88 4.89
C ARG A 160 25.60 -9.79 5.88
N ALA A 161 24.89 -8.68 5.88
CA ALA A 161 25.13 -7.62 6.86
C ALA A 161 24.87 -8.10 8.30
N TYR A 162 23.80 -8.88 8.50
CA TYR A 162 23.47 -9.47 9.80
C TYR A 162 24.57 -10.38 10.30
N GLU A 163 25.16 -11.24 9.46
CA GLU A 163 26.26 -12.13 9.81
C GLU A 163 27.62 -11.40 9.94
N GLY A 164 27.70 -10.14 9.53
CA GLY A 164 28.95 -9.36 9.61
C GLY A 164 29.90 -9.60 8.44
N GLU A 165 29.38 -10.14 7.34
CA GLU A 165 30.16 -10.30 6.11
C GLU A 165 30.29 -8.94 5.42
N THR A 166 31.48 -8.65 4.89
CA THR A 166 31.74 -7.40 4.13
C THR A 166 30.96 -7.46 2.81
N VAL A 167 30.10 -6.48 2.58
CA VAL A 167 29.36 -6.30 1.32
C VAL A 167 30.27 -5.64 0.29
#